data_33ac8062d91161df93866e34570a0f01
#
_entry.id   33ac8062d91161df93866e34570a0f01
#
_cell.length_a   1.000
_cell.length_b   1.000
_cell.length_c   1.000
_cell.angle_alpha   90.00
_cell.angle_beta   90.00
_cell.angle_gamma   90.00
#
_symmetry.space_group_name_H-M   'P 1'
#
loop_
_entity.id
_entity.type
_entity.pdbx_description
1 polymer ?
#
loop_
_entity_poly.entity_id
_entity_poly.type
_entity_poly.pdbx_seq_one_letter_code
_entity_poly.pdbx_strand_id
1 'polypeptide(L)'
;MSLMVSTGAEPKAPSDLVKYEAHQSYTRAHGIYLAGDGAVVDIELGTVLGRAGRFAIAAAAPVGAGNGSAGSVVLLAGAQVGVYDVEFLTATTFAVYDPKGARLADGAAASAYASQIGFTVTAGGAAFEAGDTIAVTVTESAGKYVPLDLSAVDGSQIVAAVSLSAKTIPDGADGSGLVLVRGPATVVRNHLVYPAGATTAQKAAIEAALDVSGIRVEDAI
;
A
#
# COMPACT_ATOMS: atom_id res chain seq x y z
N MET A 1 -14.87 -14.90 52.19
CA MET A 1 -14.85 -15.11 50.73
C MET A 1 -14.38 -13.81 50.10
N SER A 2 -13.16 -13.76 49.62
CA SER A 2 -12.61 -12.54 48.98
C SER A 2 -12.99 -12.56 47.51
N LEU A 3 -13.75 -11.57 47.06
CA LEU A 3 -14.01 -11.34 45.64
C LEU A 3 -12.69 -10.92 44.97
N MET A 4 -12.12 -11.78 44.13
CA MET A 4 -11.07 -11.37 43.22
C MET A 4 -11.68 -10.43 42.16
N VAL A 5 -11.41 -9.15 42.30
CA VAL A 5 -11.68 -8.18 41.23
C VAL A 5 -10.59 -8.36 40.20
N SER A 6 -10.95 -8.90 39.04
CA SER A 6 -10.02 -8.93 37.90
C SER A 6 -9.87 -7.49 37.40
N THR A 7 -8.64 -6.94 37.50
CA THR A 7 -8.28 -5.61 36.99
C THR A 7 -7.78 -5.68 35.53
N GLY A 8 -8.05 -6.78 34.82
CA GLY A 8 -7.79 -6.88 33.39
C GLY A 8 -8.73 -5.94 32.61
N ALA A 9 -8.18 -5.15 31.69
CA ALA A 9 -9.01 -4.40 30.76
C ALA A 9 -9.89 -5.39 29.98
N GLU A 10 -11.20 -5.12 29.91
CA GLU A 10 -12.08 -5.95 29.10
C GLU A 10 -11.62 -5.93 27.63
N PRO A 11 -11.66 -7.10 26.94
CA PRO A 11 -11.31 -7.13 25.53
C PRO A 11 -12.30 -6.23 24.77
N LYS A 12 -11.77 -5.30 23.96
CA LYS A 12 -12.57 -4.41 23.12
C LYS A 12 -13.46 -5.23 22.18
N ALA A 13 -14.73 -4.90 22.11
CA ALA A 13 -15.68 -5.49 21.17
C ALA A 13 -15.85 -4.60 19.93
N PRO A 14 -16.22 -5.14 18.76
CA PRO A 14 -16.53 -4.32 17.58
C PRO A 14 -17.58 -3.22 17.83
N SER A 15 -18.49 -3.41 18.77
CA SER A 15 -19.49 -2.41 19.19
C SER A 15 -18.89 -1.21 19.93
N ASP A 16 -17.69 -1.36 20.50
CA ASP A 16 -16.99 -0.23 21.12
C ASP A 16 -16.40 0.69 20.06
N LEU A 17 -15.95 0.11 18.96
CA LEU A 17 -15.37 0.82 17.82
C LEU A 17 -16.44 1.38 16.89
N VAL A 18 -17.40 0.54 16.44
CA VAL A 18 -18.42 0.91 15.45
C VAL A 18 -19.69 1.30 16.16
N LYS A 19 -20.06 2.58 16.13
CA LYS A 19 -21.29 3.10 16.76
C LYS A 19 -22.47 3.12 15.81
N TYR A 20 -22.21 3.19 14.52
CA TYR A 20 -23.24 3.13 13.48
C TYR A 20 -22.68 2.46 12.22
N GLU A 21 -23.49 1.68 11.59
CA GLU A 21 -23.27 1.18 10.22
C GLU A 21 -24.63 0.91 9.53
N ALA A 22 -24.71 1.22 8.25
CA ALA A 22 -25.96 1.07 7.52
C ALA A 22 -26.40 -0.39 7.39
N HIS A 23 -25.48 -1.29 7.02
CA HIS A 23 -25.73 -2.73 6.95
C HIS A 23 -24.42 -3.50 6.94
N GLN A 24 -24.27 -4.46 7.84
CA GLN A 24 -23.03 -5.21 8.03
C GLN A 24 -22.55 -5.96 6.78
N SER A 25 -23.46 -6.53 6.01
CA SER A 25 -23.09 -7.24 4.77
C SER A 25 -22.59 -6.32 3.65
N TYR A 26 -22.85 -5.01 3.76
CA TYR A 26 -22.36 -4.02 2.82
C TYR A 26 -21.06 -3.35 3.30
N THR A 27 -20.99 -3.02 4.58
CA THR A 27 -19.90 -2.24 5.15
C THR A 27 -18.68 -3.09 5.50
N ARG A 28 -18.89 -4.37 5.80
CA ARG A 28 -17.86 -5.32 6.24
C ARG A 28 -17.47 -6.28 5.12
N ALA A 29 -16.23 -6.75 5.19
CA ALA A 29 -15.74 -7.82 4.33
C ALA A 29 -14.85 -8.79 5.11
N HIS A 30 -14.73 -10.03 4.63
CA HIS A 30 -13.66 -10.91 5.06
C HIS A 30 -12.38 -10.52 4.34
N GLY A 31 -11.37 -10.10 5.10
CA GLY A 31 -10.05 -9.75 4.60
C GLY A 31 -9.03 -10.87 4.81
N ILE A 32 -8.11 -10.99 3.87
CA ILE A 32 -6.91 -11.83 4.04
C ILE A 32 -5.81 -10.92 4.55
N TYR A 33 -5.24 -11.26 5.70
CA TYR A 33 -4.06 -10.61 6.26
C TYR A 33 -2.80 -11.30 5.76
N LEU A 34 -1.81 -10.51 5.38
CA LEU A 34 -0.52 -11.00 4.93
C LEU A 34 0.20 -11.71 6.07
N ALA A 35 0.80 -12.86 5.75
CA ALA A 35 1.69 -13.59 6.64
C ALA A 35 2.80 -12.69 7.21
N GLY A 36 3.26 -12.99 8.40
CA GLY A 36 4.49 -12.40 8.93
C GLY A 36 5.70 -12.81 8.09
N ASP A 37 6.73 -11.98 8.09
CA ASP A 37 8.02 -12.20 7.43
C ASP A 37 9.13 -12.25 8.51
N GLY A 38 9.38 -13.44 9.02
CA GLY A 38 10.32 -13.68 10.10
C GLY A 38 9.78 -13.44 11.53
N ALA A 39 8.53 -12.98 11.65
CA ALA A 39 7.85 -12.78 12.94
C ALA A 39 6.33 -12.84 12.80
N VAL A 40 5.64 -13.05 13.91
CA VAL A 40 4.18 -12.91 13.98
C VAL A 40 3.77 -11.44 13.85
N VAL A 41 2.59 -11.18 13.29
CA VAL A 41 2.01 -9.83 13.22
C VAL A 41 0.73 -9.80 14.04
N ASP A 42 0.70 -8.97 15.07
CA ASP A 42 -0.49 -8.74 15.87
C ASP A 42 -1.32 -7.60 15.28
N ILE A 43 -2.58 -7.90 14.99
CA ILE A 43 -3.57 -6.95 14.52
C ILE A 43 -4.61 -6.78 15.61
N GLU A 44 -4.69 -5.59 16.17
CA GLU A 44 -5.69 -5.25 17.16
C GLU A 44 -7.03 -4.87 16.51
N LEU A 45 -8.11 -4.97 17.28
CA LEU A 45 -9.38 -4.36 16.93
C LEU A 45 -9.19 -2.83 16.76
N GLY A 46 -9.65 -2.27 15.66
CA GLY A 46 -9.50 -0.85 15.36
C GLY A 46 -8.21 -0.50 14.61
N THR A 47 -7.32 -1.45 14.33
CA THR A 47 -6.12 -1.19 13.52
C THR A 47 -6.51 -0.67 12.15
N VAL A 48 -5.99 0.50 11.78
CA VAL A 48 -6.11 1.02 10.41
C VAL A 48 -5.20 0.22 9.49
N LEU A 49 -5.75 -0.25 8.39
CA LEU A 49 -5.12 -1.20 7.48
C LEU A 49 -4.84 -0.58 6.11
N GLY A 50 -3.68 -0.92 5.56
CA GLY A 50 -3.35 -0.78 4.14
C GLY A 50 -3.40 -2.15 3.45
N ARG A 51 -2.95 -2.20 2.18
CA ARG A 51 -2.86 -3.46 1.41
C ARG A 51 -1.47 -3.64 0.82
N ALA A 52 -0.66 -4.52 1.40
CA ALA A 52 0.63 -4.90 0.86
C ALA A 52 0.48 -5.66 -0.47
N GLY A 53 1.41 -5.43 -1.40
CA GLY A 53 1.39 -6.04 -2.72
C GLY A 53 0.21 -5.61 -3.58
N ARG A 54 -0.44 -4.48 -3.27
CA ARG A 54 -1.48 -3.89 -4.11
C ARG A 54 -0.90 -3.41 -5.42
N PHE A 55 0.33 -2.91 -5.42
CA PHE A 55 1.03 -2.49 -6.61
C PHE A 55 2.22 -3.40 -6.88
N ALA A 56 2.37 -3.82 -8.13
CA ALA A 56 3.50 -4.57 -8.63
C ALA A 56 4.11 -3.82 -9.82
N ILE A 57 5.43 -3.95 -10.01
CA ILE A 57 6.17 -3.29 -11.08
C ILE A 57 7.03 -4.30 -11.82
N ALA A 58 7.05 -4.21 -13.15
CA ALA A 58 7.89 -5.04 -14.00
C ALA A 58 8.34 -4.27 -15.23
N ALA A 59 9.58 -4.48 -15.67
CA ALA A 59 10.07 -4.00 -16.95
C ALA A 59 9.92 -5.08 -18.02
N ALA A 60 9.53 -4.67 -19.22
CA ALA A 60 9.50 -5.51 -20.40
C ALA A 60 10.90 -5.57 -21.07
N ALA A 61 11.07 -6.49 -22.03
CA ALA A 61 12.20 -6.46 -22.92
C ALA A 61 12.18 -5.18 -23.77
N PRO A 62 13.34 -4.67 -24.20
CA PRO A 62 13.41 -3.49 -25.06
C PRO A 62 12.78 -3.77 -26.42
N VAL A 63 12.26 -2.73 -27.04
CA VAL A 63 11.79 -2.72 -28.41
C VAL A 63 12.65 -1.77 -29.20
N GLY A 64 13.30 -2.28 -30.25
CA GLY A 64 14.22 -1.54 -31.10
C GLY A 64 15.48 -2.31 -31.41
N ALA A 65 16.60 -1.61 -31.64
CA ALA A 65 17.89 -2.18 -32.00
C ALA A 65 18.70 -2.69 -30.81
N GLY A 66 18.57 -2.03 -29.66
CA GLY A 66 19.26 -2.39 -28.43
C GLY A 66 18.67 -3.62 -27.74
N ASN A 67 19.52 -4.42 -27.06
CA ASN A 67 19.12 -5.63 -26.35
C ASN A 67 19.53 -5.62 -24.88
N GLY A 68 19.68 -4.45 -24.28
CA GLY A 68 19.89 -4.29 -22.84
C GLY A 68 18.64 -4.63 -22.00
N SER A 69 18.66 -4.29 -20.73
CA SER A 69 17.51 -4.51 -19.84
C SER A 69 17.39 -3.42 -18.78
N ALA A 70 16.18 -3.18 -18.29
CA ALA A 70 15.95 -2.43 -17.06
C ALA A 70 15.82 -3.41 -15.90
N GLY A 71 16.75 -3.33 -14.96
CA GLY A 71 16.77 -4.15 -13.74
C GLY A 71 16.56 -3.34 -12.48
N SER A 72 16.46 -4.03 -11.34
CA SER A 72 16.24 -3.40 -10.03
C SER A 72 15.02 -2.46 -10.01
N VAL A 73 13.93 -2.89 -10.67
CA VAL A 73 12.72 -2.09 -10.79
C VAL A 73 12.01 -2.01 -9.45
N VAL A 74 11.74 -0.80 -8.98
CA VAL A 74 11.08 -0.53 -7.69
C VAL A 74 10.05 0.58 -7.82
N LEU A 75 9.00 0.50 -7.01
CA LEU A 75 8.04 1.59 -6.83
C LEU A 75 8.64 2.67 -5.93
N LEU A 76 8.38 3.92 -6.25
CA LEU A 76 8.74 5.06 -5.43
C LEU A 76 7.49 5.92 -5.16
N ALA A 77 7.64 6.94 -4.31
CA ALA A 77 6.55 7.82 -3.96
C ALA A 77 5.99 8.52 -5.22
N GLY A 78 4.67 8.48 -5.37
CA GLY A 78 3.98 9.05 -6.53
C GLY A 78 3.84 8.12 -7.73
N ALA A 79 4.25 6.84 -7.63
CA ALA A 79 4.03 5.86 -8.69
C ALA A 79 2.54 5.76 -9.06
N GLN A 80 2.26 5.71 -10.35
CA GLN A 80 0.92 5.59 -10.92
C GLN A 80 0.76 4.23 -11.60
N VAL A 81 -0.45 3.67 -11.54
CA VAL A 81 -0.80 2.45 -12.30
C VAL A 81 -0.81 2.75 -13.78
N GLY A 82 -0.20 1.87 -14.57
CA GLY A 82 -0.09 2.00 -16.01
C GLY A 82 1.32 1.74 -16.52
N VAL A 83 1.57 2.12 -17.76
CA VAL A 83 2.85 1.92 -18.44
C VAL A 83 3.64 3.20 -18.39
N TYR A 84 4.86 3.11 -17.89
CA TYR A 84 5.91 4.13 -18.04
C TYR A 84 6.74 3.78 -19.27
N ASP A 85 6.88 4.73 -20.17
CA ASP A 85 7.71 4.57 -21.36
C ASP A 85 9.10 5.17 -21.13
N VAL A 86 10.13 4.33 -21.29
CA VAL A 86 11.52 4.72 -21.24
C VAL A 86 12.01 4.78 -22.69
N GLU A 87 12.13 5.96 -23.25
CA GLU A 87 12.53 6.21 -24.64
C GLU A 87 14.01 6.64 -24.71
N PHE A 88 14.81 5.92 -25.45
CA PHE A 88 16.22 6.25 -25.62
C PHE A 88 16.39 7.43 -26.57
N LEU A 89 17.12 8.43 -26.10
CA LEU A 89 17.52 9.61 -26.88
C LEU A 89 18.88 9.38 -27.58
N THR A 90 19.71 8.57 -26.96
CA THR A 90 21.02 8.15 -27.45
C THR A 90 21.32 6.73 -26.93
N ALA A 91 22.46 6.17 -27.27
CA ALA A 91 22.90 4.87 -26.76
C ALA A 91 22.98 4.80 -25.22
N THR A 92 23.08 5.92 -24.54
CA THR A 92 23.32 5.98 -23.09
C THR A 92 22.36 6.88 -22.31
N THR A 93 21.54 7.67 -22.97
CA THR A 93 20.57 8.58 -22.29
C THR A 93 19.16 8.28 -22.73
N PHE A 94 18.22 8.43 -21.81
CA PHE A 94 16.80 8.18 -22.06
C PHE A 94 15.91 9.20 -21.36
N ALA A 95 14.74 9.42 -21.92
CA ALA A 95 13.62 10.13 -21.28
C ALA A 95 12.65 9.11 -20.70
N VAL A 96 11.96 9.48 -19.62
CA VAL A 96 10.91 8.66 -19.01
C VAL A 96 9.59 9.42 -19.04
N TYR A 97 8.52 8.75 -19.49
CA TYR A 97 7.18 9.29 -19.51
C TYR A 97 6.28 8.50 -18.55
N ASP A 98 5.45 9.21 -17.83
CA ASP A 98 4.48 8.59 -16.92
C ASP A 98 3.27 8.00 -17.71
N PRO A 99 2.38 7.22 -17.07
CA PRO A 99 1.21 6.63 -17.73
C PRO A 99 0.23 7.66 -18.34
N LYS A 100 0.37 8.94 -18.03
CA LYS A 100 -0.43 10.03 -18.62
C LYS A 100 0.30 10.75 -19.75
N GLY A 101 1.52 10.30 -20.08
CA GLY A 101 2.37 10.90 -21.11
C GLY A 101 3.15 12.14 -20.64
N ALA A 102 3.17 12.43 -19.35
CA ALA A 102 3.99 13.53 -18.84
C ALA A 102 5.46 13.09 -18.75
N ARG A 103 6.35 13.90 -19.29
CA ARG A 103 7.80 13.66 -19.21
C ARG A 103 8.29 13.89 -17.79
N LEU A 104 8.96 12.89 -17.26
CA LEU A 104 9.68 12.93 -15.98
C LEU A 104 11.15 13.36 -16.21
N ALA A 105 11.99 13.18 -15.16
CA ALA A 105 13.42 13.42 -15.29
C ALA A 105 14.05 12.49 -16.34
N ASP A 106 15.09 12.96 -17.01
CA ASP A 106 15.90 12.13 -17.89
C ASP A 106 16.85 11.24 -17.07
N GLY A 107 17.22 10.11 -17.64
CA GLY A 107 18.14 9.14 -17.05
C GLY A 107 19.30 8.78 -17.95
N ALA A 108 20.26 8.04 -17.38
CA ALA A 108 21.40 7.50 -18.10
C ALA A 108 21.58 6.01 -17.82
N ALA A 109 21.99 5.26 -18.83
CA ALA A 109 22.35 3.85 -18.68
C ALA A 109 23.50 3.68 -17.67
N ALA A 110 23.53 2.55 -16.99
CA ALA A 110 24.44 2.22 -15.90
C ALA A 110 24.36 3.14 -14.66
N SER A 111 23.40 4.07 -14.62
CA SER A 111 23.09 4.90 -13.46
C SER A 111 21.70 4.56 -12.92
N ALA A 112 21.53 4.60 -11.60
CA ALA A 112 20.22 4.42 -10.99
C ALA A 112 19.33 5.62 -11.36
N TYR A 113 18.19 5.31 -11.97
CA TYR A 113 17.11 6.27 -12.19
C TYR A 113 16.18 6.25 -10.97
N ALA A 114 15.73 7.40 -10.50
CA ALA A 114 14.78 7.53 -9.40
C ALA A 114 13.88 8.75 -9.60
N SER A 115 12.56 8.51 -9.73
CA SER A 115 11.50 9.53 -9.80
C SER A 115 10.23 8.95 -9.17
N GLN A 116 9.18 8.71 -9.94
CA GLN A 116 7.99 7.95 -9.50
C GLN A 116 8.27 6.44 -9.45
N ILE A 117 9.18 5.96 -10.29
CA ILE A 117 9.69 4.60 -10.32
C ILE A 117 11.22 4.63 -10.28
N GLY A 118 11.84 3.57 -9.77
CA GLY A 118 13.29 3.40 -9.78
C GLY A 118 13.70 2.19 -10.61
N PHE A 119 14.79 2.29 -11.36
CA PHE A 119 15.39 1.19 -12.11
C PHE A 119 16.82 1.54 -12.54
N THR A 120 17.53 0.53 -13.01
CA THR A 120 18.87 0.73 -13.64
C THR A 120 18.86 0.07 -15.00
N VAL A 121 19.22 0.81 -16.05
CA VAL A 121 19.39 0.25 -17.39
C VAL A 121 20.80 -0.33 -17.50
N THR A 122 20.88 -1.60 -17.90
CA THR A 122 22.13 -2.28 -18.25
C THR A 122 22.18 -2.48 -19.75
N ALA A 123 23.26 -2.03 -20.39
CA ALA A 123 23.45 -2.25 -21.80
C ALA A 123 23.66 -3.74 -22.11
N GLY A 124 23.16 -4.18 -23.25
CA GLY A 124 23.40 -5.53 -23.78
C GLY A 124 24.54 -5.60 -24.78
N GLY A 125 24.58 -6.67 -25.55
CA GLY A 125 25.57 -6.84 -26.65
C GLY A 125 25.33 -5.93 -27.86
N ALA A 126 24.06 -5.49 -28.07
CA ALA A 126 23.69 -4.45 -29.02
C ALA A 126 23.37 -3.15 -28.25
N ALA A 127 24.00 -2.05 -28.69
CA ALA A 127 23.76 -0.74 -28.09
C ALA A 127 22.33 -0.26 -28.38
N PHE A 128 21.77 0.54 -27.45
CA PHE A 128 20.53 1.25 -27.73
C PHE A 128 20.73 2.35 -28.79
N GLU A 129 19.69 2.62 -29.54
CA GLU A 129 19.59 3.71 -30.49
C GLU A 129 18.48 4.69 -30.11
N ALA A 130 18.51 5.88 -30.68
CA ALA A 130 17.42 6.85 -30.46
C ALA A 130 16.10 6.29 -30.99
N GLY A 131 15.05 6.34 -30.17
CA GLY A 131 13.75 5.76 -30.46
C GLY A 131 13.56 4.33 -29.96
N ASP A 132 14.59 3.65 -29.45
CA ASP A 132 14.40 2.40 -28.71
C ASP A 132 13.59 2.65 -27.44
N THR A 133 12.77 1.69 -27.01
CA THR A 133 11.93 1.85 -25.83
C THR A 133 12.00 0.66 -24.89
N ILE A 134 11.81 0.92 -23.60
CA ILE A 134 11.55 -0.11 -22.58
C ILE A 134 10.26 0.29 -21.85
N ALA A 135 9.24 -0.58 -21.85
CA ALA A 135 8.04 -0.38 -21.07
C ALA A 135 8.24 -0.87 -19.63
N VAL A 136 7.96 0.00 -18.66
CA VAL A 136 7.94 -0.37 -17.24
C VAL A 136 6.50 -0.27 -16.76
N THR A 137 5.89 -1.41 -16.46
CA THR A 137 4.46 -1.49 -16.14
C THR A 137 4.24 -1.59 -14.64
N VAL A 138 3.41 -0.70 -14.11
CA VAL A 138 2.85 -0.78 -12.75
C VAL A 138 1.44 -1.33 -12.85
N THR A 139 1.20 -2.46 -12.19
CA THR A 139 -0.11 -3.11 -12.14
C THR A 139 -0.71 -3.01 -10.75
N GLU A 140 -2.04 -3.00 -10.67
CA GLU A 140 -2.78 -3.05 -9.41
C GLU A 140 -3.38 -4.44 -9.22
N SER A 141 -3.29 -4.98 -8.01
CA SER A 141 -3.89 -6.23 -7.58
C SER A 141 -4.74 -6.04 -6.33
N ALA A 142 -5.41 -7.09 -5.86
CA ALA A 142 -6.20 -6.99 -4.63
C ALA A 142 -5.37 -6.65 -3.40
N GLY A 143 -4.11 -7.10 -3.36
CA GLY A 143 -3.25 -6.99 -2.19
C GLY A 143 -3.77 -7.78 -0.98
N LYS A 144 -2.99 -7.83 0.10
CA LYS A 144 -3.39 -8.41 1.39
C LYS A 144 -3.34 -7.34 2.47
N TYR A 145 -4.22 -7.43 3.45
CA TYR A 145 -4.27 -6.46 4.54
C TYR A 145 -3.05 -6.58 5.46
N VAL A 146 -2.51 -5.43 5.81
CA VAL A 146 -1.43 -5.24 6.79
C VAL A 146 -1.75 -4.00 7.63
N PRO A 147 -1.18 -3.84 8.82
CA PRO A 147 -1.20 -2.54 9.49
C PRO A 147 -0.71 -1.45 8.52
N LEU A 148 -1.36 -0.29 8.55
CA LEU A 148 -1.02 0.84 7.68
C LEU A 148 0.44 1.25 7.91
N ASP A 149 1.24 1.29 6.85
CA ASP A 149 2.63 1.73 6.87
C ASP A 149 2.81 2.97 5.98
N LEU A 150 2.92 4.14 6.61
CA LEU A 150 3.05 5.41 5.89
C LEU A 150 4.38 5.58 5.15
N SER A 151 5.35 4.70 5.36
CA SER A 151 6.65 4.69 4.67
C SER A 151 6.68 3.79 3.44
N ALA A 152 5.70 2.90 3.30
CA ALA A 152 5.61 1.97 2.19
C ALA A 152 5.22 2.65 0.87
N VAL A 153 5.39 1.92 -0.24
CA VAL A 153 5.06 2.37 -1.60
C VAL A 153 4.30 1.31 -2.41
N ASP A 154 4.03 0.16 -1.81
CA ASP A 154 3.40 -1.01 -2.45
C ASP A 154 1.85 -1.06 -2.31
N GLY A 155 1.26 -0.06 -1.66
CA GLY A 155 -0.15 0.04 -1.32
C GLY A 155 -0.43 -0.05 0.18
N SER A 156 0.55 -0.47 0.99
CA SER A 156 0.43 -0.51 2.46
C SER A 156 0.25 0.88 3.09
N GLN A 157 0.69 1.94 2.41
CA GLN A 157 0.56 3.33 2.84
C GLN A 157 -0.82 3.94 2.56
N ILE A 158 -1.68 3.25 1.82
CA ILE A 158 -3.01 3.74 1.46
C ILE A 158 -4.04 3.11 2.37
N VAL A 159 -4.80 3.95 3.08
CA VAL A 159 -5.91 3.50 3.94
C VAL A 159 -6.90 2.68 3.12
N ALA A 160 -7.14 1.45 3.54
CA ALA A 160 -7.99 0.49 2.84
C ALA A 160 -9.15 -0.04 3.69
N ALA A 161 -8.98 -0.12 5.01
CA ALA A 161 -9.99 -0.66 5.92
C ALA A 161 -9.63 -0.38 7.39
N VAL A 162 -10.54 -0.73 8.28
CA VAL A 162 -10.29 -0.81 9.73
C VAL A 162 -10.57 -2.25 10.20
N SER A 163 -9.66 -2.84 10.99
CA SER A 163 -9.85 -4.19 11.52
C SER A 163 -10.99 -4.25 12.53
N LEU A 164 -11.92 -5.18 12.32
CA LEU A 164 -12.97 -5.52 13.28
C LEU A 164 -12.66 -6.80 14.07
N SER A 165 -11.44 -7.31 13.94
CA SER A 165 -10.97 -8.52 14.62
C SER A 165 -9.60 -8.27 15.24
N ALA A 166 -9.39 -8.71 16.47
CA ALA A 166 -8.05 -8.89 17.01
C ALA A 166 -7.51 -10.25 16.53
N LYS A 167 -6.34 -10.26 15.91
CA LYS A 167 -5.72 -11.45 15.33
C LYS A 167 -4.20 -11.42 15.48
N THR A 168 -3.63 -12.55 15.86
CA THR A 168 -2.20 -12.83 15.69
C THR A 168 -2.02 -13.61 14.39
N ILE A 169 -1.36 -13.00 13.42
CA ILE A 169 -1.07 -13.62 12.12
C ILE A 169 0.29 -14.32 12.23
N PRO A 170 0.34 -15.62 11.96
CA PRO A 170 1.58 -16.38 12.11
C PRO A 170 2.63 -15.96 11.08
N ASP A 171 3.87 -16.28 11.40
CA ASP A 171 4.97 -16.20 10.44
C ASP A 171 4.75 -17.23 9.32
N GLY A 172 4.98 -16.80 8.07
CA GLY A 172 4.91 -17.65 6.88
C GLY A 172 3.51 -18.13 6.47
N ALA A 173 2.43 -17.74 7.17
CA ALA A 173 1.07 -18.14 6.81
C ALA A 173 0.07 -16.98 6.92
N ASP A 174 -0.73 -16.80 5.88
CA ASP A 174 -1.77 -15.77 5.85
C ASP A 174 -2.85 -16.02 6.93
N GLY A 175 -3.37 -14.93 7.44
CA GLY A 175 -4.53 -14.94 8.32
C GLY A 175 -5.80 -14.47 7.63
N SER A 176 -6.93 -14.55 8.35
CA SER A 176 -8.17 -13.95 7.89
C SER A 176 -8.94 -13.31 9.04
N GLY A 177 -9.68 -12.26 8.75
CA GLY A 177 -10.49 -11.57 9.74
C GLY A 177 -11.55 -10.67 9.12
N LEU A 178 -12.38 -10.11 9.97
CA LEU A 178 -13.42 -9.18 9.56
C LEU A 178 -12.83 -7.75 9.52
N VAL A 179 -13.12 -7.04 8.45
CA VAL A 179 -12.68 -5.66 8.25
C VAL A 179 -13.85 -4.76 7.84
N LEU A 180 -13.83 -3.51 8.29
CA LEU A 180 -14.72 -2.45 7.85
C LEU A 180 -14.08 -1.76 6.65
N VAL A 181 -14.70 -1.88 5.47
CA VAL A 181 -14.10 -1.45 4.19
C VAL A 181 -14.75 -0.21 3.61
N ARG A 182 -15.98 0.11 4.02
CA ARG A 182 -16.75 1.25 3.51
C ARG A 182 -17.88 1.64 4.46
N GLY A 183 -18.39 2.86 4.27
CA GLY A 183 -19.57 3.36 4.95
C GLY A 183 -20.88 3.24 4.14
N PRO A 184 -21.98 3.84 4.64
CA PRO A 184 -21.98 4.71 5.82
C PRO A 184 -21.72 3.95 7.12
N ALA A 185 -20.69 4.35 7.83
CA ALA A 185 -20.37 3.84 9.16
C ALA A 185 -19.73 4.94 10.01
N THR A 186 -19.89 4.86 11.33
CA THR A 186 -19.24 5.76 12.29
C THR A 186 -18.39 4.95 13.25
N VAL A 187 -17.12 5.33 13.39
CA VAL A 187 -16.17 4.72 14.31
C VAL A 187 -15.67 5.73 15.35
N VAL A 188 -15.34 5.22 16.54
CA VAL A 188 -14.84 6.04 17.65
C VAL A 188 -13.34 6.21 17.54
N ARG A 189 -12.86 7.47 17.49
CA ARG A 189 -11.44 7.85 17.35
C ARG A 189 -10.55 7.17 18.39
N ASN A 190 -10.93 7.15 19.64
CA ASN A 190 -10.14 6.57 20.74
C ASN A 190 -9.95 5.05 20.65
N HIS A 191 -10.71 4.37 19.79
CA HIS A 191 -10.61 2.93 19.55
C HIS A 191 -9.87 2.61 18.24
N LEU A 192 -9.48 3.63 17.44
CA LEU A 192 -8.62 3.42 16.29
C LEU A 192 -7.16 3.22 16.72
N VAL A 193 -6.52 2.25 16.11
CA VAL A 193 -5.08 1.99 16.26
C VAL A 193 -4.37 2.52 15.01
N TYR A 194 -3.70 3.64 15.17
CA TYR A 194 -2.92 4.30 14.12
C TYR A 194 -1.51 3.70 14.03
N PRO A 195 -0.79 3.91 12.91
CA PRO A 195 0.63 3.57 12.83
C PRO A 195 1.43 4.16 13.98
N ALA A 196 2.39 3.38 14.49
CA ALA A 196 3.26 3.85 15.56
C ALA A 196 4.01 5.13 15.16
N GLY A 197 4.03 6.12 16.05
CA GLY A 197 4.69 7.40 15.79
C GLY A 197 3.95 8.34 14.82
N ALA A 198 2.73 8.00 14.38
CA ALA A 198 1.96 8.88 13.51
C ALA A 198 1.70 10.24 14.17
N THR A 199 2.07 11.32 13.47
CA THR A 199 1.83 12.70 13.88
C THR A 199 0.34 13.06 13.85
N THR A 200 -0.05 14.14 14.51
CA THR A 200 -1.43 14.65 14.46
C THR A 200 -1.90 14.91 13.03
N ALA A 201 -1.04 15.47 12.18
CA ALA A 201 -1.36 15.72 10.77
C ALA A 201 -1.59 14.43 9.99
N GLN A 202 -0.76 13.39 10.23
CA GLN A 202 -0.94 12.08 9.61
C GLN A 202 -2.22 11.38 10.07
N LYS A 203 -2.56 11.45 11.36
CA LYS A 203 -3.83 10.93 11.88
C LYS A 203 -5.02 11.62 11.23
N ALA A 204 -5.00 12.94 11.10
CA ALA A 204 -6.04 13.69 10.40
C ALA A 204 -6.17 13.30 8.92
N ALA A 205 -5.05 13.06 8.23
CA ALA A 205 -5.05 12.56 6.85
C ALA A 205 -5.63 11.14 6.73
N ILE A 206 -5.33 10.26 7.67
CA ILE A 206 -5.91 8.92 7.75
C ILE A 206 -7.44 9.00 7.97
N GLU A 207 -7.91 9.86 8.88
CA GLU A 207 -9.33 10.06 9.15
C GLU A 207 -10.05 10.63 7.90
N ALA A 208 -9.43 11.58 7.21
CA ALA A 208 -9.97 12.10 5.96
C ALA A 208 -10.06 11.02 4.86
N ALA A 209 -9.08 10.11 4.79
CA ALA A 209 -9.13 8.97 3.86
C ALA A 209 -10.24 7.96 4.22
N LEU A 210 -10.50 7.73 5.51
CA LEU A 210 -11.63 6.92 5.96
C LEU A 210 -12.96 7.59 5.59
N ASP A 211 -13.08 8.91 5.77
CA ASP A 211 -14.29 9.68 5.42
C ASP A 211 -14.61 9.60 3.91
N VAL A 212 -13.59 9.64 3.03
CA VAL A 212 -13.75 9.40 1.58
C VAL A 212 -14.38 8.03 1.31
N SER A 213 -14.08 7.03 2.14
CA SER A 213 -14.70 5.69 2.07
C SER A 213 -16.07 5.62 2.76
N GLY A 214 -16.58 6.74 3.27
CA GLY A 214 -17.84 6.85 4.01
C GLY A 214 -17.75 6.38 5.47
N ILE A 215 -16.53 6.15 6.00
CA ILE A 215 -16.30 5.78 7.39
C ILE A 215 -15.96 7.03 8.19
N ARG A 216 -16.93 7.59 8.89
CA ARG A 216 -16.77 8.79 9.69
C ARG A 216 -16.10 8.48 11.03
N VAL A 217 -15.14 9.31 11.42
CA VAL A 217 -14.46 9.20 12.71
C VAL A 217 -15.00 10.26 13.67
N GLU A 218 -15.48 9.85 14.84
CA GLU A 218 -16.03 10.74 15.85
C GLU A 218 -15.38 10.49 17.21
N ASP A 219 -15.41 11.49 18.08
CA ASP A 219 -15.01 11.31 19.47
C ASP A 219 -16.05 10.52 20.23
N ALA A 220 -15.64 9.81 21.29
CA ALA A 220 -16.57 9.16 22.19
C ALA A 220 -17.45 10.22 22.88
N ILE A 221 -18.77 10.02 22.88
CA ILE A 221 -19.73 10.82 23.63
C ILE A 221 -19.75 10.30 25.07
#